data_2c6efdba8d0f860dbbe1a79f5cc8a3fd
#
_entry.id   2c6efdba8d0f860dbbe1a79f5cc8a3fd
#
_cell.length_a   1.000
_cell.length_b   1.000
_cell.length_c   1.000
_cell.angle_alpha   90.00
_cell.angle_beta   90.00
_cell.angle_gamma   90.00
#
_symmetry.space_group_name_H-M   'P 1'
#
loop_
_entity.id
_entity.type
_entity.pdbx_description
1 polymer ?
#
loop_
_entity_poly.entity_id
_entity_poly.type
_entity_poly.pdbx_seq_one_letter_code
_entity_poly.pdbx_strand_id
1 'polypeptide(L)'
;MKIKQILEYDYNYAEYIITDGKYDIVCMCLSVPLRNNKVPKIGMKIENLYAFSYNDTINLKISNSNKCYIKKSPEKYFKYKLCGIVVDSINAIIQVFDFIINLQNYYPNGFDSTIKISDYVEFDDDRIDCTLI
;
A
#
# COMPACT_ATOMS: atom_id res chain seq x y z
N MET A 1 6.45 -6.76 -7.09
CA MET A 1 6.26 -6.99 -5.64
C MET A 1 6.01 -8.46 -5.37
N LYS A 2 6.58 -8.96 -4.33
CA LYS A 2 6.41 -10.37 -3.94
C LYS A 2 6.51 -10.53 -2.42
N ILE A 3 5.96 -11.64 -1.91
CA ILE A 3 6.07 -12.01 -0.51
C ILE A 3 7.52 -12.38 -0.21
N LYS A 4 8.12 -11.67 0.74
CA LYS A 4 9.46 -11.96 1.27
C LYS A 4 9.40 -12.84 2.50
N GLN A 5 8.40 -12.60 3.37
CA GLN A 5 8.22 -13.33 4.61
C GLN A 5 6.73 -13.41 4.96
N ILE A 6 6.32 -14.56 5.48
CA ILE A 6 4.98 -14.74 6.04
C ILE A 6 5.09 -14.63 7.54
N LEU A 7 4.43 -13.61 8.12
CA LEU A 7 4.45 -13.36 9.56
C LEU A 7 3.37 -14.17 10.27
N GLU A 8 2.17 -14.19 9.68
CA GLU A 8 1.02 -14.88 10.22
C GLU A 8 0.02 -15.18 9.11
N TYR A 9 -0.76 -16.26 9.23
CA TYR A 9 -1.96 -16.44 8.41
C TYR A 9 -2.96 -17.38 9.11
N ASP A 10 -4.23 -17.10 8.90
CA ASP A 10 -5.34 -17.91 9.36
C ASP A 10 -6.51 -17.86 8.37
N TYR A 11 -7.73 -18.24 8.80
CA TYR A 11 -8.93 -18.18 7.97
C TYR A 11 -9.39 -16.76 7.63
N ASN A 12 -9.04 -15.77 8.43
CA ASN A 12 -9.61 -14.43 8.35
C ASN A 12 -8.64 -13.42 7.72
N TYR A 13 -7.33 -13.61 7.89
CA TYR A 13 -6.34 -12.68 7.38
C TYR A 13 -4.95 -13.31 7.32
N ALA A 14 -4.05 -12.62 6.68
CA ALA A 14 -2.64 -12.94 6.70
C ALA A 14 -1.80 -11.66 6.80
N GLU A 15 -0.62 -11.77 7.36
CA GLU A 15 0.36 -10.69 7.47
C GLU A 15 1.62 -11.09 6.73
N TYR A 16 2.07 -10.23 5.84
CA TYR A 16 3.28 -10.46 5.04
C TYR A 16 4.26 -9.31 5.15
N ILE A 17 5.54 -9.62 5.04
CA ILE A 17 6.51 -8.65 4.55
C ILE A 17 6.59 -8.85 3.05
N ILE A 18 6.26 -7.80 2.30
CA ILE A 18 6.40 -7.77 0.85
C ILE A 18 7.61 -6.93 0.47
N THR A 19 8.20 -7.23 -0.67
CA THR A 19 9.37 -6.50 -1.16
C THR A 19 9.23 -6.14 -2.63
N ASP A 20 9.83 -5.03 -3.02
CA ASP A 20 10.05 -4.68 -4.42
C ASP A 20 11.45 -5.08 -4.91
N GLY A 21 12.24 -5.76 -4.06
CA GLY A 21 13.61 -6.15 -4.30
C GLY A 21 14.63 -5.25 -3.59
N LYS A 22 14.22 -4.06 -3.13
CA LYS A 22 15.09 -3.10 -2.46
C LYS A 22 14.52 -2.60 -1.13
N TYR A 23 13.21 -2.41 -1.06
CA TYR A 23 12.49 -1.96 0.12
C TYR A 23 11.46 -2.99 0.55
N ASP A 24 11.14 -3.00 1.84
CA ASP A 24 10.19 -3.91 2.46
C ASP A 24 9.04 -3.14 3.10
N ILE A 25 7.82 -3.68 3.00
CA ILE A 25 6.62 -3.15 3.66
C ILE A 25 5.88 -4.31 4.32
N VAL A 26 5.36 -4.08 5.52
CA VAL A 26 4.42 -4.98 6.16
C VAL A 26 3.02 -4.72 5.62
N CYS A 27 2.33 -5.73 5.15
CA CYS A 27 0.96 -5.60 4.68
C CYS A 27 0.06 -6.68 5.26
N MET A 28 -1.25 -6.40 5.23
CA MET A 28 -2.30 -7.32 5.62
C MET A 28 -3.06 -7.79 4.39
N CYS A 29 -3.27 -9.08 4.29
CA CYS A 29 -4.07 -9.68 3.24
C CYS A 29 -5.42 -10.13 3.82
N LEU A 30 -6.50 -9.50 3.35
CA LEU A 30 -7.86 -9.81 3.78
C LEU A 30 -8.55 -10.82 2.85
N SER A 31 -7.97 -11.12 1.69
CA SER A 31 -8.42 -12.21 0.85
C SER A 31 -7.91 -13.53 1.44
N VAL A 32 -8.78 -14.20 2.12
CA VAL A 32 -8.51 -15.33 2.99
C VAL A 32 -7.86 -16.48 2.22
N PRO A 33 -6.55 -16.75 2.42
CA PRO A 33 -5.86 -17.79 1.66
C PRO A 33 -6.47 -19.17 1.86
N LEU A 34 -6.86 -19.52 3.09
CA LEU A 34 -7.42 -20.81 3.41
C LEU A 34 -8.84 -20.98 2.86
N ARG A 35 -9.62 -19.90 2.81
CA ARG A 35 -10.99 -19.94 2.28
C ARG A 35 -11.02 -20.19 0.77
N ASN A 36 -9.98 -19.77 0.07
CA ASN A 36 -9.83 -19.90 -1.39
C ASN A 36 -8.84 -21.00 -1.81
N ASN A 37 -8.42 -21.86 -0.89
CA ASN A 37 -7.38 -22.87 -1.10
C ASN A 37 -6.05 -22.30 -1.64
N LYS A 38 -5.78 -21.04 -1.36
CA LYS A 38 -4.54 -20.36 -1.75
C LYS A 38 -3.64 -20.21 -0.54
N VAL A 39 -2.80 -21.21 -0.29
CA VAL A 39 -1.81 -21.11 0.78
C VAL A 39 -0.72 -20.12 0.37
N PRO A 40 -0.43 -19.09 1.18
CA PRO A 40 0.61 -18.13 0.85
C PRO A 40 1.99 -18.81 0.87
N LYS A 41 2.84 -18.41 -0.08
CA LYS A 41 4.21 -18.89 -0.18
C LYS A 41 5.17 -17.72 -0.41
N ILE A 42 6.36 -17.84 0.14
CA ILE A 42 7.46 -16.90 -0.15
C ILE A 42 7.71 -16.88 -1.65
N GLY A 43 7.83 -15.67 -2.21
CA GLY A 43 8.03 -15.43 -3.63
C GLY A 43 6.74 -15.26 -4.44
N MET A 44 5.57 -15.48 -3.86
CA MET A 44 4.30 -15.19 -4.56
C MET A 44 4.18 -13.71 -4.90
N LYS A 45 3.66 -13.44 -6.10
CA LYS A 45 3.47 -12.06 -6.57
C LYS A 45 2.26 -11.42 -5.92
N ILE A 46 2.42 -10.14 -5.61
CA ILE A 46 1.37 -9.22 -5.16
C ILE A 46 1.15 -8.20 -6.26
N GLU A 47 -0.05 -8.09 -6.79
CA GLU A 47 -0.35 -7.12 -7.85
C GLU A 47 -0.85 -5.79 -7.31
N ASN A 48 -1.70 -5.84 -6.30
CA ASN A 48 -2.38 -4.64 -5.82
C ASN A 48 -2.14 -4.43 -4.34
N LEU A 49 -1.76 -3.20 -4.01
CA LEU A 49 -1.75 -2.69 -2.66
C LEU A 49 -2.82 -1.62 -2.52
N TYR A 50 -3.47 -1.60 -1.37
CA TYR A 50 -4.52 -0.64 -1.05
C TYR A 50 -4.17 0.08 0.23
N ALA A 51 -4.28 1.40 0.21
CA ALA A 51 -4.19 2.19 1.42
C ALA A 51 -5.45 1.99 2.28
N PHE A 52 -5.29 2.03 3.59
CA PHE A 52 -6.40 1.89 4.54
C PHE A 52 -6.28 2.90 5.67
N SER A 53 -7.41 3.52 6.02
CA SER A 53 -7.52 4.43 7.17
C SER A 53 -8.68 4.04 8.06
N TYR A 54 -8.43 3.96 9.37
CA TYR A 54 -9.48 3.73 10.36
C TYR A 54 -10.46 4.90 10.50
N ASN A 55 -10.05 6.09 10.04
CA ASN A 55 -10.86 7.30 10.09
C ASN A 55 -11.65 7.56 8.81
N ASP A 56 -11.67 6.63 7.88
CA ASP A 56 -12.33 6.71 6.57
C ASP A 56 -11.83 7.86 5.68
N THR A 57 -10.69 8.46 6.01
CA THR A 57 -10.07 9.51 5.20
C THR A 57 -8.57 9.32 5.10
N ILE A 58 -8.01 9.64 3.94
CA ILE A 58 -6.56 9.75 3.71
C ILE A 58 -6.32 11.11 3.08
N ASN A 59 -5.60 11.97 3.77
CA ASN A 59 -5.28 13.31 3.30
C ASN A 59 -3.93 13.31 2.59
N LEU A 60 -3.96 13.62 1.28
CA LEU A 60 -2.75 13.79 0.50
C LEU A 60 -2.27 15.23 0.61
N LYS A 61 -0.96 15.39 0.74
CA LYS A 61 -0.27 16.68 0.64
C LYS A 61 0.75 16.61 -0.48
N ILE A 62 0.83 17.66 -1.29
CA ILE A 62 1.94 17.80 -2.23
C ILE A 62 3.22 17.94 -1.40
N SER A 63 4.18 17.06 -1.69
CA SER A 63 5.46 17.05 -0.99
C SER A 63 6.42 18.04 -1.60
N ASN A 64 7.17 18.74 -0.76
CA ASN A 64 8.30 19.55 -1.20
C ASN A 64 9.54 18.71 -1.53
N SER A 65 9.51 17.43 -1.21
CA SER A 65 10.56 16.48 -1.54
C SER A 65 10.36 15.97 -2.96
N ASN A 66 11.43 15.84 -3.73
CA ASN A 66 11.42 15.17 -5.03
C ASN A 66 11.88 13.71 -4.89
N LYS A 67 11.67 13.10 -3.73
CA LYS A 67 12.11 11.75 -3.42
C LYS A 67 11.01 10.96 -2.77
N CYS A 68 10.82 9.71 -3.22
CA CYS A 68 9.99 8.75 -2.51
C CYS A 68 10.60 8.42 -1.15
N TYR A 69 9.75 8.11 -0.19
CA TYR A 69 10.20 7.54 1.08
C TYR A 69 9.13 6.65 1.70
N ILE A 70 9.59 5.75 2.57
CA ILE A 70 8.77 4.88 3.39
C ILE A 70 9.27 5.06 4.83
N LYS A 71 8.41 5.60 5.70
CA LYS A 71 8.72 5.79 7.11
C LYS A 71 7.73 5.00 7.95
N LYS A 72 8.23 3.98 8.64
CA LYS A 72 7.41 3.19 9.55
C LYS A 72 7.16 3.97 10.84
N SER A 73 5.90 3.93 11.34
CA SER A 73 5.58 4.48 12.65
C SER A 73 6.29 3.68 13.75
N PRO A 74 6.97 4.33 14.71
CA PRO A 74 7.58 3.64 15.83
C PRO A 74 6.57 3.11 16.86
N GLU A 75 5.32 3.63 16.83
CA GLU A 75 4.30 3.33 17.82
C GLU A 75 3.26 2.32 17.34
N LYS A 76 3.00 2.27 16.04
CA LYS A 76 1.96 1.42 15.45
C LYS A 76 2.56 0.51 14.39
N TYR A 77 2.35 -0.78 14.56
CA TYR A 77 3.00 -1.82 13.75
C TYR A 77 2.74 -1.73 12.25
N PHE A 78 1.49 -1.41 11.84
CA PHE A 78 1.12 -1.37 10.43
C PHE A 78 1.14 0.03 9.81
N LYS A 79 1.42 1.06 10.59
CA LYS A 79 1.33 2.44 10.13
C LYS A 79 2.61 2.91 9.46
N TYR A 80 2.43 3.54 8.31
CA TYR A 80 3.51 4.17 7.54
C TYR A 80 3.17 5.61 7.20
N LYS A 81 4.20 6.43 7.10
CA LYS A 81 4.17 7.67 6.34
C LYS A 81 4.86 7.41 5.00
N LEU A 82 4.18 7.71 3.91
CA LEU A 82 4.62 7.39 2.56
C LEU A 82 4.71 8.66 1.72
N CYS A 83 5.71 8.70 0.85
CA CYS A 83 5.82 9.70 -0.20
C CYS A 83 6.07 9.00 -1.53
N GLY A 84 5.24 9.30 -2.51
CA GLY A 84 5.33 8.68 -3.82
C GLY A 84 4.90 9.63 -4.93
N ILE A 85 4.95 9.12 -6.14
CA ILE A 85 4.61 9.84 -7.37
C ILE A 85 3.20 9.45 -7.80
N VAL A 86 2.39 10.44 -8.17
CA VAL A 86 1.09 10.20 -8.79
C VAL A 86 1.31 9.63 -10.18
N VAL A 87 0.89 8.39 -10.41
CA VAL A 87 0.99 7.72 -11.71
C VAL A 87 -0.34 7.64 -12.45
N ASP A 88 -1.45 7.72 -11.73
CA ASP A 88 -2.79 7.76 -12.30
C ASP A 88 -3.68 8.62 -11.40
N SER A 89 -4.01 9.83 -11.86
CA SER A 89 -4.82 10.75 -11.08
C SER A 89 -6.31 10.42 -11.12
N ILE A 90 -6.77 9.74 -12.15
CA ILE A 90 -8.18 9.35 -12.32
C ILE A 90 -8.52 8.15 -11.45
N ASN A 91 -7.66 7.16 -11.42
CA ASN A 91 -7.84 5.94 -10.61
C ASN A 91 -7.18 6.02 -9.24
N ALA A 92 -6.63 7.17 -8.89
CA ALA A 92 -6.02 7.44 -7.58
C ALA A 92 -4.90 6.45 -7.23
N ILE A 93 -3.92 6.33 -8.11
CA ILE A 93 -2.78 5.41 -7.94
C ILE A 93 -1.50 6.19 -7.74
N ILE A 94 -0.74 5.80 -6.71
CA ILE A 94 0.56 6.36 -6.35
C ILE A 94 1.59 5.26 -6.40
N GLN A 95 2.78 5.58 -6.91
CA GLN A 95 3.94 4.70 -6.89
C GLN A 95 4.95 5.19 -5.85
N VAL A 96 5.25 4.34 -4.87
CA VAL A 96 6.28 4.56 -3.85
C VAL A 96 7.40 3.56 -4.13
N PHE A 97 8.53 4.03 -4.66
CA PHE A 97 9.54 3.16 -5.27
C PHE A 97 8.89 2.27 -6.34
N ASP A 98 8.94 0.95 -6.21
CA ASP A 98 8.24 0.02 -7.11
C ASP A 98 6.92 -0.53 -6.54
N PHE A 99 6.49 -0.01 -5.39
CA PHE A 99 5.19 -0.34 -4.83
C PHE A 99 4.10 0.52 -5.47
N ILE A 100 3.08 -0.13 -6.01
CA ILE A 100 1.91 0.53 -6.60
C ILE A 100 0.78 0.49 -5.57
N ILE A 101 0.36 1.66 -5.10
CA ILE A 101 -0.62 1.79 -4.02
C ILE A 101 -1.88 2.45 -4.56
N ASN A 102 -3.01 1.77 -4.39
CA ASN A 102 -4.32 2.22 -4.81
C ASN A 102 -5.04 2.95 -3.66
N LEU A 103 -5.49 4.17 -3.91
CA LEU A 103 -6.25 4.99 -2.98
C LEU A 103 -7.70 5.20 -3.42
N GLN A 104 -8.19 4.44 -4.37
CA GLN A 104 -9.51 4.64 -4.97
C GLN A 104 -10.66 4.54 -3.95
N ASN A 105 -10.52 3.76 -2.88
CA ASN A 105 -11.51 3.69 -1.82
C ASN A 105 -11.73 5.02 -1.09
N TYR A 106 -10.73 5.90 -1.11
CA TYR A 106 -10.78 7.23 -0.48
C TYR A 106 -10.93 8.37 -1.49
N TYR A 107 -10.67 8.08 -2.75
CA TYR A 107 -10.76 9.00 -3.88
C TYR A 107 -11.49 8.33 -5.04
N PRO A 108 -12.80 8.02 -4.89
CA PRO A 108 -13.55 7.25 -5.89
C PRO A 108 -13.70 7.99 -7.22
N ASN A 109 -13.59 9.31 -7.22
CA ASN A 109 -13.66 10.15 -8.43
C ASN A 109 -12.27 10.63 -8.90
N GLY A 110 -11.20 10.02 -8.40
CA GLY A 110 -9.83 10.46 -8.65
C GLY A 110 -9.36 11.53 -7.68
N PHE A 111 -8.13 11.97 -7.87
CA PHE A 111 -7.56 13.03 -7.05
C PHE A 111 -8.13 14.40 -7.43
N ASP A 112 -8.05 15.35 -6.50
CA ASP A 112 -8.37 16.74 -6.74
C ASP A 112 -7.54 17.29 -7.92
N SER A 113 -8.11 18.23 -8.69
CA SER A 113 -7.46 18.85 -9.85
C SER A 113 -6.14 19.56 -9.53
N THR A 114 -5.88 19.85 -8.27
CA THR A 114 -4.60 20.42 -7.82
C THR A 114 -3.49 19.40 -7.72
N ILE A 115 -3.84 18.10 -7.71
CA ILE A 115 -2.89 16.98 -7.67
C ILE A 115 -2.81 16.36 -9.07
N LYS A 116 -1.63 16.43 -9.67
CA LYS A 116 -1.40 16.03 -11.07
C LYS A 116 -0.48 14.83 -11.16
N ILE A 117 -0.55 14.12 -12.29
CA ILE A 117 0.42 13.07 -12.63
C ILE A 117 1.84 13.65 -12.52
N SER A 118 2.73 12.86 -11.96
CA SER A 118 4.13 13.19 -11.66
C SER A 118 4.35 14.08 -10.45
N ASP A 119 3.30 14.55 -9.77
CA ASP A 119 3.44 15.21 -8.47
C ASP A 119 3.93 14.20 -7.43
N TYR A 120 4.81 14.66 -6.55
CA TYR A 120 5.16 13.94 -5.34
C TYR A 120 4.15 14.28 -4.25
N VAL A 121 3.53 13.26 -3.68
CA VAL A 121 2.54 13.40 -2.62
C VAL A 121 2.93 12.58 -1.41
N GLU A 122 2.58 13.08 -0.23
CA GLU A 122 2.81 12.38 1.03
C GLU A 122 1.50 12.17 1.78
N PHE A 123 1.41 11.08 2.50
CA PHE A 123 0.23 10.73 3.29
C PHE A 123 0.59 9.74 4.39
N ASP A 124 -0.27 9.69 5.41
CA ASP A 124 -0.23 8.69 6.45
C ASP A 124 -1.19 7.56 6.09
N ASP A 125 -0.72 6.33 6.24
CA ASP A 125 -1.45 5.12 5.95
C ASP A 125 -1.48 4.25 7.20
N ASP A 126 -2.67 4.00 7.74
CA ASP A 126 -2.80 3.21 8.97
C ASP A 126 -2.47 1.74 8.75
N ARG A 127 -2.68 1.24 7.54
CA ARG A 127 -2.39 -0.13 7.17
C ARG A 127 -2.36 -0.26 5.64
N ILE A 128 -1.41 -1.01 5.13
CA ILE A 128 -1.40 -1.38 3.72
C ILE A 128 -2.02 -2.76 3.60
N ASP A 129 -3.06 -2.86 2.79
CA ASP A 129 -3.74 -4.10 2.47
C ASP A 129 -3.27 -4.61 1.11
N CYS A 130 -3.21 -5.91 0.95
CA CYS A 130 -2.87 -6.54 -0.31
C CYS A 130 -3.85 -7.66 -0.66
N THR A 131 -3.87 -8.02 -1.94
CA THR A 131 -4.59 -9.19 -2.42
C THR A 131 -3.62 -10.12 -3.14
N LEU A 132 -3.76 -11.42 -2.92
CA LEU A 132 -3.07 -12.42 -3.71
C LEU A 132 -3.73 -12.59 -5.07
N ILE A 133 -2.92 -12.85 -6.03
CA ILE A 133 -3.38 -13.17 -7.38
C ILE A 133 -3.86 -14.61 -7.43
#